data_cd43f81fa45bffdef700593674699267
#
_entry.id   cd43f81fa45bffdef700593674699267
#
_cell.length_a   1.000
_cell.length_b   1.000
_cell.length_c   1.000
_cell.angle_alpha   90.00
_cell.angle_beta   90.00
_cell.angle_gamma   90.00
#
_symmetry.space_group_name_H-M   'P 1'
#
loop_
_entity.id
_entity.type
_entity.pdbx_description
1 polymer ?
#
loop_
_entity_poly.entity_id
_entity_poly.type
_entity_poly.pdbx_seq_one_letter_code
_entity_poly.pdbx_strand_id
1 'polypeptide(L)'
;MKKTYGLLGRNIGYSFSRGFFSEKFDKDNLECEYKNFDLKEIKDIKHVIQNPQVKGLNVTIPYKEEIISYLDDLDPIAKEIGAVNVIKFDQNRKTKGYNSDYHGFTESLKPLLNEKIKKALILGTGGASKAIAYALNELNIE
;
A
#
# COMPACT_ATOMS: atom_id res chain seq x y z
N MET A 1 5.44 23.10 10.10
CA MET A 1 4.14 22.52 9.71
C MET A 1 4.24 21.00 9.78
N LYS A 2 3.31 20.35 10.46
CA LYS A 2 3.28 18.90 10.68
C LYS A 2 3.19 18.16 9.34
N LYS A 3 4.03 17.15 9.12
CA LYS A 3 3.98 16.30 7.90
C LYS A 3 2.79 15.37 8.00
N THR A 4 2.03 15.23 6.93
CA THR A 4 0.86 14.33 6.87
C THR A 4 1.19 13.08 6.10
N TYR A 5 0.89 11.94 6.70
CA TYR A 5 0.83 10.62 6.06
C TYR A 5 -0.59 10.10 6.17
N GLY A 6 -0.93 9.05 5.45
CA GLY A 6 -2.27 8.51 5.61
C GLY A 6 -2.57 7.26 4.84
N LEU A 7 -3.77 6.74 5.10
CA LEU A 7 -4.37 5.62 4.40
C LEU A 7 -5.43 6.13 3.44
N LEU A 8 -5.30 5.75 2.17
CA LEU A 8 -6.27 6.01 1.12
C LEU A 8 -7.11 4.76 0.88
N GLY A 9 -8.43 4.90 0.91
CA GLY A 9 -9.36 3.81 0.64
C GLY A 9 -10.81 4.29 0.63
N ARG A 10 -11.75 3.36 0.70
CA ARG A 10 -13.18 3.65 0.84
C ARG A 10 -13.77 2.87 2.00
N ASN A 11 -14.58 3.54 2.83
CA ASN A 11 -15.17 2.99 4.05
C ASN A 11 -14.11 2.45 5.03
N ILE A 12 -13.03 3.20 5.22
CA ILE A 12 -11.84 2.80 5.99
C ILE A 12 -11.82 3.30 7.44
N GLY A 13 -12.97 3.72 7.98
CA GLY A 13 -13.08 4.23 9.36
C GLY A 13 -12.58 3.25 10.44
N TYR A 14 -12.67 1.94 10.16
CA TYR A 14 -12.22 0.84 11.05
C TYR A 14 -10.73 0.54 10.95
N SER A 15 -9.96 1.25 10.12
CA SER A 15 -8.56 0.92 9.84
C SER A 15 -7.68 0.98 11.08
N PHE A 16 -6.93 -0.08 11.30
CA PHE A 16 -5.87 -0.19 12.30
C PHE A 16 -4.73 0.81 12.07
N SER A 17 -4.41 1.12 10.80
CA SER A 17 -3.22 1.91 10.42
C SER A 17 -3.17 3.28 11.09
N ARG A 18 -4.32 3.97 11.19
CA ARG A 18 -4.36 5.31 11.79
C ARG A 18 -3.92 5.29 13.26
N GLY A 19 -4.46 4.36 14.05
CA GLY A 19 -4.08 4.22 15.46
C GLY A 19 -2.61 3.87 15.61
N PHE A 20 -2.17 2.84 14.90
CA PHE A 20 -0.79 2.36 14.92
C PHE A 20 0.25 3.45 14.58
N PHE A 21 0.06 4.15 13.47
CA PHE A 21 1.02 5.16 13.05
C PHE A 21 0.97 6.42 13.92
N SER A 22 -0.19 6.81 14.44
CA SER A 22 -0.29 7.94 15.38
C SER A 22 0.50 7.64 16.65
N GLU A 23 0.31 6.47 17.25
CA GLU A 23 1.06 6.03 18.43
C GLU A 23 2.57 5.93 18.14
N LYS A 24 2.94 5.39 16.98
CA LYS A 24 4.33 5.29 16.56
C LYS A 24 4.98 6.67 16.41
N PHE A 25 4.30 7.64 15.78
CA PHE A 25 4.82 8.98 15.60
C PHE A 25 5.02 9.70 16.94
N ASP A 26 4.08 9.53 17.87
CA ASP A 26 4.19 10.09 19.23
C ASP A 26 5.36 9.46 20.00
N LYS A 27 5.49 8.12 19.95
CA LYS A 27 6.58 7.39 20.60
C LYS A 27 7.97 7.78 20.07
N ASP A 28 8.05 7.97 18.75
CA ASP A 28 9.30 8.33 18.08
C ASP A 28 9.55 9.85 18.06
N ASN A 29 8.71 10.66 18.75
CA ASN A 29 8.76 12.13 18.80
C ASN A 29 8.82 12.78 17.39
N LEU A 30 8.06 12.25 16.44
CA LEU A 30 8.01 12.77 15.08
C LEU A 30 6.90 13.81 14.93
N GLU A 31 7.22 14.99 14.38
CA GLU A 31 6.21 16.01 14.03
C GLU A 31 5.40 15.60 12.80
N CYS A 32 4.71 14.45 12.91
CA CYS A 32 3.91 13.86 11.86
C CYS A 32 2.49 13.58 12.35
N GLU A 33 1.56 13.46 11.41
CA GLU A 33 0.20 12.96 11.66
C GLU A 33 -0.15 11.88 10.64
N TYR A 34 -1.03 10.96 11.03
CA TYR A 34 -1.56 9.94 10.13
C TYR A 34 -3.07 10.07 10.02
N LYS A 35 -3.59 10.21 8.81
CA LYS A 35 -5.02 10.44 8.51
C LYS A 35 -5.60 9.34 7.63
N ASN A 36 -6.91 9.11 7.77
CA ASN A 36 -7.66 8.36 6.78
C ASN A 36 -8.18 9.32 5.70
N PHE A 37 -7.80 9.07 4.46
CA PHE A 37 -8.37 9.69 3.27
C PHE A 37 -9.43 8.75 2.71
N ASP A 38 -10.64 8.85 3.28
CA ASP A 38 -11.79 8.03 2.91
C ASP A 38 -12.49 8.66 1.70
N LEU A 39 -12.22 8.14 0.52
CA LEU A 39 -12.72 8.67 -0.74
C LEU A 39 -13.88 7.83 -1.25
N LYS A 40 -14.97 8.47 -1.63
CA LYS A 40 -16.10 7.81 -2.31
C LYS A 40 -15.71 7.37 -3.72
N GLU A 41 -14.93 8.19 -4.41
CA GLU A 41 -14.45 7.95 -5.77
C GLU A 41 -12.96 8.21 -5.87
N ILE A 42 -12.25 7.38 -6.64
CA ILE A 42 -10.79 7.49 -6.77
C ILE A 42 -10.33 8.82 -7.39
N LYS A 43 -11.17 9.46 -8.23
CA LYS A 43 -10.83 10.74 -8.86
C LYS A 43 -10.53 11.85 -7.84
N ASP A 44 -11.08 11.75 -6.63
CA ASP A 44 -10.89 12.73 -5.56
C ASP A 44 -9.47 12.70 -4.97
N ILE A 45 -8.67 11.67 -5.31
CA ILE A 45 -7.25 11.56 -4.95
C ILE A 45 -6.43 12.78 -5.39
N LYS A 46 -6.81 13.44 -6.46
CA LYS A 46 -6.12 14.63 -6.97
C LYS A 46 -5.96 15.71 -5.89
N HIS A 47 -6.99 15.93 -5.08
CA HIS A 47 -6.94 16.90 -3.97
C HIS A 47 -5.96 16.47 -2.87
N VAL A 48 -5.85 15.16 -2.62
CA VAL A 48 -4.90 14.61 -1.62
C VAL A 48 -3.46 14.75 -2.12
N ILE A 49 -3.20 14.39 -3.38
CA ILE A 49 -1.86 14.49 -4.00
C ILE A 49 -1.39 15.94 -4.09
N GLN A 50 -2.28 16.88 -4.38
CA GLN A 50 -1.95 18.30 -4.49
C GLN A 50 -1.64 18.96 -3.13
N ASN A 51 -2.06 18.37 -2.02
CA ASN A 51 -1.78 18.92 -0.70
C ASN A 51 -0.29 18.81 -0.34
N PRO A 52 0.46 19.93 -0.20
CA PRO A 52 1.91 19.91 0.02
C PRO A 52 2.32 19.31 1.37
N GLN A 53 1.40 19.22 2.33
CA GLN A 53 1.65 18.59 3.63
C GLN A 53 1.70 17.07 3.55
N VAL A 54 1.03 16.44 2.57
CA VAL A 54 1.03 14.99 2.36
C VAL A 54 2.39 14.55 1.84
N LYS A 55 3.06 13.65 2.58
CA LYS A 55 4.43 13.17 2.30
C LYS A 55 4.49 11.70 1.93
N GLY A 56 3.44 10.96 2.14
CA GLY A 56 3.31 9.56 1.76
C GLY A 56 1.93 9.02 2.07
N LEU A 57 1.52 8.01 1.32
CA LEU A 57 0.22 7.37 1.49
C LEU A 57 0.37 5.85 1.46
N ASN A 58 -0.39 5.18 2.30
CA ASN A 58 -0.76 3.80 2.06
C ASN A 58 -2.05 3.76 1.24
N VAL A 59 -2.23 2.72 0.45
CA VAL A 59 -3.44 2.50 -0.35
C VAL A 59 -4.05 1.15 0.00
N THR A 60 -5.35 1.14 0.23
CA THR A 60 -6.11 -0.07 0.52
C THR A 60 -7.34 -0.20 -0.39
N ILE A 61 -8.22 -1.13 -0.07
CA ILE A 61 -9.44 -1.39 -0.84
C ILE A 61 -10.30 -0.14 -1.00
N PRO A 62 -10.93 0.02 -2.17
CA PRO A 62 -10.83 -0.80 -3.37
C PRO A 62 -9.73 -0.31 -4.35
N TYR A 63 -8.90 0.66 -3.97
CA TYR A 63 -8.16 1.53 -4.87
C TYR A 63 -6.75 1.05 -5.26
N LYS A 64 -6.27 -0.12 -4.77
CA LYS A 64 -4.88 -0.59 -5.03
C LYS A 64 -4.54 -0.75 -6.52
N GLU A 65 -5.52 -1.03 -7.36
CA GLU A 65 -5.36 -1.16 -8.82
C GLU A 65 -5.67 0.16 -9.53
N GLU A 66 -6.82 0.77 -9.20
CA GLU A 66 -7.28 1.99 -9.86
C GLU A 66 -6.33 3.18 -9.67
N ILE A 67 -5.62 3.24 -8.52
CA ILE A 67 -4.69 4.32 -8.20
C ILE A 67 -3.55 4.45 -9.20
N ILE A 68 -3.17 3.37 -9.87
CA ILE A 68 -2.05 3.31 -10.82
C ILE A 68 -2.17 4.41 -11.89
N SER A 69 -3.37 4.64 -12.41
CA SER A 69 -3.62 5.66 -13.45
C SER A 69 -3.47 7.12 -12.97
N TYR A 70 -3.31 7.34 -11.68
CA TYR A 70 -3.15 8.66 -11.06
C TYR A 70 -1.72 8.95 -10.62
N LEU A 71 -0.78 8.02 -10.84
CA LEU A 71 0.61 8.13 -10.42
C LEU A 71 1.53 8.47 -11.60
N ASP A 72 2.61 9.20 -11.32
CA ASP A 72 3.60 9.59 -12.33
C ASP A 72 4.52 8.41 -12.72
N ASP A 73 4.83 7.52 -11.76
CA ASP A 73 5.74 6.39 -11.96
C ASP A 73 5.36 5.21 -11.06
N LEU A 74 5.84 4.03 -11.44
CA LEU A 74 5.70 2.80 -10.66
C LEU A 74 7.06 2.15 -10.43
N ASP A 75 7.21 1.55 -9.27
CA ASP A 75 8.26 0.56 -9.03
C ASP A 75 8.06 -0.66 -9.96
N PRO A 76 9.14 -1.25 -10.52
CA PRO A 76 9.02 -2.38 -11.43
C PRO A 76 8.16 -3.54 -10.91
N ILE A 77 8.32 -3.89 -9.64
CA ILE A 77 7.55 -4.97 -9.00
C ILE A 77 6.08 -4.58 -8.86
N ALA A 78 5.79 -3.34 -8.43
CA ALA A 78 4.41 -2.86 -8.34
C ALA A 78 3.72 -2.85 -9.71
N LYS A 79 4.47 -2.55 -10.78
CA LYS A 79 4.00 -2.60 -12.17
C LYS A 79 3.68 -4.03 -12.61
N GLU A 80 4.54 -4.99 -12.28
CA GLU A 80 4.36 -6.41 -12.59
C GLU A 80 3.17 -7.02 -11.84
N ILE A 81 3.05 -6.70 -10.54
CA ILE A 81 1.90 -7.10 -9.71
C ILE A 81 0.59 -6.46 -10.21
N GLY A 82 0.64 -5.25 -10.78
CA GLY A 82 -0.53 -4.49 -11.19
C GLY A 82 -1.34 -3.95 -10.01
N ALA A 83 -0.70 -3.71 -8.85
CA ALA A 83 -1.33 -3.12 -7.68
C ALA A 83 -0.33 -2.32 -6.85
N VAL A 84 -0.79 -1.22 -6.26
CA VAL A 84 -0.02 -0.31 -5.41
C VAL A 84 -0.64 -0.25 -4.01
N ASN A 85 0.18 -0.36 -2.98
CA ASN A 85 -0.24 -0.14 -1.59
C ASN A 85 0.54 0.96 -0.87
N VAL A 86 1.58 1.54 -1.51
CA VAL A 86 2.37 2.65 -0.97
C VAL A 86 2.63 3.67 -2.07
N ILE A 87 2.42 4.95 -1.77
CA ILE A 87 2.77 6.08 -2.63
C ILE A 87 3.82 6.94 -1.93
N LYS A 88 4.94 7.18 -2.60
CA LYS A 88 5.96 8.14 -2.19
C LYS A 88 5.91 9.38 -3.07
N PHE A 89 6.27 10.52 -2.49
CA PHE A 89 6.42 11.78 -3.19
C PHE A 89 7.91 12.15 -3.22
N ASP A 90 8.40 12.58 -4.37
CA ASP A 90 9.73 13.14 -4.51
C ASP A 90 9.77 14.64 -4.14
N GLN A 91 10.93 15.25 -4.29
CA GLN A 91 11.13 16.67 -4.00
C GLN A 91 10.32 17.61 -4.93
N ASN A 92 10.01 17.16 -6.14
CA ASN A 92 9.21 17.85 -7.14
C ASN A 92 7.72 17.51 -7.07
N ARG A 93 7.30 16.82 -6.02
CA ARG A 93 5.92 16.34 -5.81
C ARG A 93 5.45 15.29 -6.81
N LYS A 94 6.35 14.67 -7.58
CA LYS A 94 6.00 13.51 -8.39
C LYS A 94 5.75 12.31 -7.51
N THR A 95 4.78 11.53 -7.93
CA THR A 95 4.30 10.35 -7.22
C THR A 95 4.88 9.07 -7.80
N LYS A 96 5.35 8.17 -6.94
CA LYS A 96 5.77 6.83 -7.33
C LYS A 96 5.07 5.78 -6.48
N GLY A 97 4.46 4.80 -7.15
CA GLY A 97 3.75 3.69 -6.54
C GLY A 97 4.64 2.49 -6.28
N TYR A 98 4.43 1.86 -5.13
CA TYR A 98 5.13 0.65 -4.70
C TYR A 98 4.12 -0.39 -4.18
N ASN A 99 4.58 -1.65 -4.14
CA ASN A 99 3.83 -2.70 -3.45
C ASN A 99 4.73 -3.36 -2.40
N SER A 100 4.36 -3.23 -1.13
CA SER A 100 5.04 -3.87 -0.02
C SER A 100 4.31 -5.11 0.49
N ASP A 101 3.10 -5.38 0.01
CA ASP A 101 2.29 -6.53 0.46
C ASP A 101 2.98 -7.84 0.10
N TYR A 102 3.53 -7.97 -1.13
CA TYR A 102 4.21 -9.18 -1.56
C TYR A 102 5.44 -9.48 -0.70
N HIS A 103 6.23 -8.46 -0.38
CA HIS A 103 7.42 -8.62 0.45
C HIS A 103 7.04 -9.03 1.88
N GLY A 104 6.09 -8.33 2.49
CA GLY A 104 5.59 -8.66 3.82
C GLY A 104 5.03 -10.07 3.90
N PHE A 105 4.25 -10.49 2.91
CA PHE A 105 3.74 -11.85 2.83
C PHE A 105 4.86 -12.87 2.65
N THR A 106 5.78 -12.64 1.72
CA THR A 106 6.94 -13.53 1.47
C THR A 106 7.74 -13.75 2.74
N GLU A 107 8.12 -12.68 3.44
CA GLU A 107 8.93 -12.79 4.66
C GLU A 107 8.17 -13.48 5.81
N SER A 108 6.85 -13.28 5.91
CA SER A 108 6.02 -13.97 6.92
C SER A 108 5.82 -15.45 6.60
N LEU A 109 5.82 -15.82 5.32
CA LEU A 109 5.58 -17.20 4.88
C LEU A 109 6.85 -18.06 4.94
N LYS A 110 8.01 -17.51 4.57
CA LYS A 110 9.29 -18.25 4.52
C LYS A 110 9.56 -19.16 5.72
N PRO A 111 9.40 -18.71 6.98
CA PRO A 111 9.64 -19.56 8.14
C PRO A 111 8.69 -20.75 8.27
N LEU A 112 7.54 -20.70 7.60
CA LEU A 112 6.49 -21.72 7.66
C LEU A 112 6.59 -22.72 6.51
N LEU A 113 7.37 -22.41 5.47
CA LEU A 113 7.53 -23.26 4.31
C LEU A 113 8.40 -24.48 4.61
N ASN A 114 8.06 -25.59 3.96
CA ASN A 114 8.86 -26.80 3.90
C ASN A 114 8.77 -27.40 2.48
N GLU A 115 9.61 -28.37 2.17
CA GLU A 115 9.69 -28.97 0.84
C GLU A 115 8.41 -29.65 0.33
N LYS A 116 7.44 -29.90 1.23
CA LYS A 116 6.17 -30.56 0.89
C LYS A 116 5.11 -29.58 0.36
N ILE A 117 5.27 -28.29 0.66
CA ILE A 117 4.31 -27.25 0.26
C ILE A 117 4.63 -26.83 -1.18
N LYS A 118 3.82 -27.27 -2.13
CA LYS A 118 3.99 -27.00 -3.56
C LYS A 118 2.81 -26.26 -4.20
N LYS A 119 1.67 -26.18 -3.49
CA LYS A 119 0.44 -25.57 -4.00
C LYS A 119 -0.20 -24.69 -2.96
N ALA A 120 -0.83 -23.61 -3.42
CA ALA A 120 -1.61 -22.71 -2.62
C ALA A 120 -2.95 -22.41 -3.26
N LEU A 121 -3.94 -22.06 -2.44
CA LEU A 121 -5.24 -21.57 -2.91
C LEU A 121 -5.40 -20.12 -2.46
N ILE A 122 -5.67 -19.23 -3.43
CA ILE A 122 -5.96 -17.83 -3.17
C ILE A 122 -7.46 -17.61 -3.29
N LEU A 123 -8.09 -17.13 -2.21
CA LEU A 123 -9.51 -16.76 -2.21
C LEU A 123 -9.64 -15.25 -2.39
N GLY A 124 -9.95 -14.81 -3.61
CA GLY A 124 -10.13 -13.40 -3.99
C GLY A 124 -9.35 -13.02 -5.24
N THR A 125 -9.69 -11.85 -5.81
CA THR A 125 -9.15 -11.37 -7.09
C THR A 125 -8.68 -9.92 -7.08
N GLY A 126 -8.68 -9.26 -5.90
CA GLY A 126 -8.27 -7.86 -5.76
C GLY A 126 -6.76 -7.66 -5.69
N GLY A 127 -6.33 -6.40 -5.52
CA GLY A 127 -4.91 -6.03 -5.50
C GLY A 127 -4.06 -6.77 -4.46
N ALA A 128 -4.62 -7.17 -3.32
CA ALA A 128 -3.92 -8.02 -2.36
C ALA A 128 -3.66 -9.42 -2.91
N SER A 129 -4.66 -10.04 -3.56
CA SER A 129 -4.52 -11.36 -4.18
C SER A 129 -3.44 -11.39 -5.26
N LYS A 130 -3.31 -10.32 -6.04
CA LYS A 130 -2.26 -10.16 -7.05
C LYS A 130 -0.86 -10.16 -6.41
N ALA A 131 -0.68 -9.44 -5.32
CA ALA A 131 0.58 -9.42 -4.58
C ALA A 131 0.94 -10.79 -3.99
N ILE A 132 -0.05 -11.53 -3.48
CA ILE A 132 0.12 -12.88 -2.96
C ILE A 132 0.48 -13.86 -4.09
N ALA A 133 -0.21 -13.79 -5.23
CA ALA A 133 0.11 -14.62 -6.39
C ALA A 133 1.53 -14.39 -6.89
N TYR A 134 1.96 -13.13 -6.97
CA TYR A 134 3.34 -12.77 -7.29
C TYR A 134 4.34 -13.39 -6.31
N ALA A 135 4.10 -13.25 -5.02
CA ALA A 135 4.96 -13.80 -3.98
C ALA A 135 5.07 -15.33 -4.02
N LEU A 136 3.95 -16.02 -4.26
CA LEU A 136 3.93 -17.48 -4.38
C LEU A 136 4.69 -17.97 -5.62
N ASN A 137 4.55 -17.26 -6.74
CA ASN A 137 5.30 -17.56 -7.97
C ASN A 137 6.82 -17.43 -7.74
N GLU A 138 7.28 -16.36 -7.09
CA GLU A 138 8.69 -16.17 -6.71
C GLU A 138 9.21 -17.28 -5.78
N LEU A 139 8.33 -17.89 -5.00
CA LEU A 139 8.64 -19.01 -4.11
C LEU A 139 8.49 -20.39 -4.77
N ASN A 140 8.18 -20.46 -6.08
CA ASN A 140 7.89 -21.69 -6.84
C ASN A 140 6.75 -22.52 -6.22
N ILE A 141 5.69 -21.85 -5.75
CA ILE A 141 4.45 -22.46 -5.23
C ILE A 141 3.33 -22.18 -6.24
N GLU A 142 2.73 -23.26 -6.77
CA GLU A 142 1.60 -23.18 -7.72
C GLU A 142 0.30 -22.76 -7.03
#